data_3525aa0824648bf9b9d72e4ad6251513
#
_entry.id   3525aa0824648bf9b9d72e4ad6251513
#
_cell.length_a   1.000
_cell.length_b   1.000
_cell.length_c   1.000
_cell.angle_alpha   90.00
_cell.angle_beta   90.00
_cell.angle_gamma   90.00
#
_symmetry.space_group_name_H-M   'P 1'
#
loop_
_entity.id
_entity.type
_entity.pdbx_description
1 polymer ?
#
loop_
_entity_poly.entity_id
_entity_poly.type
_entity_poly.pdbx_seq_one_letter_code
_entity_poly.pdbx_strand_id
1 'polypeptide(L)'
;INIGVVCTPPNSLYEVRYKFMARKMKTMDGNTAAAHVSYAFTEVATIYPITPSSPMADYTDQWATQGRKNIFGNTVKLVELESEGGASGAFHGSLAAGALTTTYTASQGLLLMIPNMYKVAGELLPGVIDVSARALASHALSIFGDHQDIYACRQTGFAMLCSNSVQEVMDLGAVAHLAAIEGRVPFLHFFDGFRTSHEIQKVEVWDYEDLKEMCDMDAVAAFKKRALNPEHPVLHGTAQNPDIFFQVREACNPYYDAIPDLVEKYMNMVNAKIGTDYKPFNYVGAPDAEKVIIAMGSVCETIDETIDYMLAKGEKVGAIKVHLYRPFSAKHLLAVMPKSVKTISVIDRTKEPGSIGEPLYLDVVAALKGTEFESVKVLNGRYGLGSKNTTPADIFAIFANEDKAGFTVGIVDDVTNTSLPRIETANTAPAGTTSCKFWGLGADGTVGANKNSIKIIGDHTPMYAQAYFDYDSKMSGGVTTSHLRFGKTP
;
A
#
# COMPACT_ATOMS: atom_id res chain seq x y z
N ILE A 1 -64.71 -7.15 19.38
CA ILE A 1 -63.40 -7.09 20.00
C ILE A 1 -62.41 -7.15 18.86
N ASN A 2 -61.95 -5.99 18.37
CA ASN A 2 -60.92 -5.87 17.34
C ASN A 2 -59.54 -5.92 18.02
N ILE A 3 -58.73 -6.94 17.68
CA ILE A 3 -57.35 -7.00 18.06
C ILE A 3 -56.56 -6.50 16.84
N GLY A 4 -56.14 -5.24 16.90
CA GLY A 4 -55.19 -4.67 15.94
C GLY A 4 -53.79 -5.22 16.20
N VAL A 5 -53.24 -5.98 15.23
CA VAL A 5 -51.84 -6.37 15.23
C VAL A 5 -51.04 -5.22 14.64
N VAL A 6 -50.33 -4.51 15.50
CA VAL A 6 -49.29 -3.54 15.07
C VAL A 6 -48.03 -4.35 14.75
N CYS A 7 -47.74 -4.55 13.47
CA CYS A 7 -46.43 -5.02 13.03
C CYS A 7 -45.43 -3.87 13.16
N THR A 8 -44.61 -3.90 14.18
CA THR A 8 -43.36 -3.16 14.21
C THR A 8 -42.34 -3.90 13.35
N PRO A 9 -41.64 -3.23 12.39
CA PRO A 9 -40.57 -3.89 11.67
C PRO A 9 -39.42 -4.23 12.65
N PRO A 10 -38.75 -5.35 12.46
CA PRO A 10 -37.66 -5.72 13.36
C PRO A 10 -36.49 -4.73 13.23
N ASN A 11 -36.05 -4.23 14.37
CA ASN A 11 -34.83 -3.41 14.52
C ASN A 11 -33.56 -4.20 14.21
N SER A 12 -33.54 -5.01 13.14
CA SER A 12 -32.43 -5.91 12.82
C SER A 12 -31.19 -5.21 12.28
N LEU A 13 -31.35 -4.00 11.74
CA LEU A 13 -30.21 -3.24 11.21
C LEU A 13 -29.42 -2.48 12.30
N TYR A 14 -30.05 -2.17 13.42
CA TYR A 14 -29.38 -1.54 14.57
C TYR A 14 -28.67 -2.56 15.47
N GLU A 15 -29.24 -3.76 15.65
CA GLU A 15 -28.62 -4.80 16.48
C GLU A 15 -27.42 -5.49 15.80
N VAL A 16 -27.40 -5.53 14.48
CA VAL A 16 -26.21 -6.05 13.74
C VAL A 16 -25.01 -5.09 13.88
N ARG A 17 -25.25 -3.77 13.97
CA ARG A 17 -24.18 -2.80 14.23
C ARG A 17 -23.56 -2.87 15.64
N TYR A 18 -24.28 -3.38 16.62
CA TYR A 18 -23.78 -3.51 18.00
C TYR A 18 -22.99 -4.79 18.28
N LYS A 19 -22.87 -5.71 17.31
CA LYS A 19 -22.05 -6.93 17.46
C LYS A 19 -20.59 -6.75 16.98
N PHE A 20 -20.26 -5.65 16.34
CA PHE A 20 -18.87 -5.26 16.18
C PHE A 20 -18.38 -4.70 17.53
N MET A 21 -17.67 -5.51 18.31
CA MET A 21 -16.92 -4.98 19.44
C MET A 21 -16.02 -3.88 18.90
N ALA A 22 -16.17 -2.65 19.41
CA ALA A 22 -15.37 -1.52 18.99
C ALA A 22 -13.90 -1.92 19.12
N ARG A 23 -13.19 -1.98 17.98
CA ARG A 23 -11.77 -2.33 17.99
C ARG A 23 -10.98 -1.29 18.75
N LYS A 24 -9.85 -1.71 19.25
CA LYS A 24 -8.94 -0.82 19.93
C LYS A 24 -8.37 0.18 18.93
N MET A 25 -8.65 1.46 19.15
CA MET A 25 -8.02 2.55 18.40
C MET A 25 -6.66 2.87 19.01
N LYS A 26 -5.67 3.13 18.15
CA LYS A 26 -4.35 3.63 18.54
C LYS A 26 -3.87 4.66 17.53
N THR A 27 -3.09 5.61 18.03
CA THR A 27 -2.42 6.62 17.20
C THR A 27 -1.01 6.16 16.87
N MET A 28 -0.76 5.85 15.60
CA MET A 28 0.52 5.31 15.13
C MET A 28 0.85 5.72 13.70
N ASP A 29 2.09 5.49 13.28
CA ASP A 29 2.52 5.69 11.91
C ASP A 29 2.43 4.41 11.08
N GLY A 30 2.61 4.55 9.75
CA GLY A 30 2.50 3.44 8.81
C GLY A 30 3.55 2.35 9.05
N ASN A 31 4.78 2.69 9.42
CA ASN A 31 5.80 1.69 9.76
C ASN A 31 5.38 0.86 11.00
N THR A 32 4.81 1.51 12.01
CA THR A 32 4.30 0.83 13.22
C THR A 32 3.13 -0.09 12.86
N ALA A 33 2.24 0.35 11.97
CA ALA A 33 1.11 -0.46 11.51
C ALA A 33 1.58 -1.69 10.72
N ALA A 34 2.51 -1.53 9.79
CA ALA A 34 3.11 -2.63 9.03
C ALA A 34 3.82 -3.63 9.94
N ALA A 35 4.67 -3.14 10.86
CA ALA A 35 5.35 -3.99 11.83
C ALA A 35 4.37 -4.78 12.71
N HIS A 36 3.27 -4.14 13.15
CA HIS A 36 2.26 -4.80 13.98
C HIS A 36 1.65 -6.02 13.27
N VAL A 37 1.26 -5.85 12.02
CA VAL A 37 0.62 -6.90 11.25
C VAL A 37 1.62 -7.96 10.80
N SER A 38 2.75 -7.55 10.23
CA SER A 38 3.76 -8.51 9.77
C SER A 38 4.31 -9.37 10.91
N TYR A 39 4.49 -8.80 12.11
CA TYR A 39 4.91 -9.57 13.30
C TYR A 39 3.97 -10.75 13.58
N ALA A 40 2.67 -10.57 13.38
CA ALA A 40 1.67 -11.62 13.63
C ALA A 40 1.92 -12.89 12.79
N PHE A 41 2.38 -12.73 11.55
CA PHE A 41 2.56 -13.83 10.59
C PHE A 41 4.02 -14.28 10.44
N THR A 42 4.96 -13.64 11.12
CA THR A 42 6.40 -13.84 10.92
C THR A 42 6.99 -14.76 11.98
N GLU A 43 7.76 -15.75 11.56
CA GLU A 43 8.59 -16.59 12.43
C GLU A 43 10.05 -16.09 12.42
N VAL A 44 10.55 -15.63 11.26
CA VAL A 44 11.88 -15.07 11.08
C VAL A 44 11.79 -13.74 10.35
N ALA A 45 12.42 -12.70 10.88
CA ALA A 45 12.64 -11.44 10.20
C ALA A 45 14.12 -11.30 9.84
N THR A 46 14.41 -11.09 8.55
CA THR A 46 15.78 -10.87 8.08
C THR A 46 15.90 -9.44 7.60
N ILE A 47 16.84 -8.67 8.13
CA ILE A 47 16.86 -7.23 7.91
C ILE A 47 18.27 -6.71 7.57
N TYR A 48 18.30 -5.60 6.87
CA TYR A 48 19.38 -4.63 6.87
C TYR A 48 18.74 -3.23 6.84
N PRO A 49 18.96 -2.39 7.87
CA PRO A 49 18.22 -1.15 8.03
C PRO A 49 18.44 -0.16 6.91
N ILE A 50 17.36 0.41 6.39
CA ILE A 50 17.37 1.50 5.40
C ILE A 50 16.22 2.47 5.63
N THR A 51 16.50 3.78 5.58
CA THR A 51 15.47 4.83 5.66
C THR A 51 14.58 4.81 4.42
N PRO A 52 13.23 4.90 4.52
CA PRO A 52 12.43 5.15 5.73
C PRO A 52 11.84 3.87 6.38
N SER A 53 12.26 2.67 6.01
CA SER A 53 11.68 1.40 6.48
C SER A 53 12.24 0.89 7.82
N SER A 54 13.39 1.40 8.27
CA SER A 54 14.08 0.94 9.49
C SER A 54 13.18 0.80 10.73
N PRO A 55 12.22 1.72 11.01
CA PRO A 55 11.38 1.58 12.19
C PRO A 55 10.56 0.29 12.25
N MET A 56 10.23 -0.33 11.10
CA MET A 56 9.54 -1.64 11.09
C MET A 56 10.39 -2.72 11.74
N ALA A 57 11.68 -2.73 11.43
CA ALA A 57 12.65 -3.66 12.03
C ALA A 57 12.86 -3.36 13.51
N ASP A 58 13.01 -2.08 13.87
CA ASP A 58 13.19 -1.64 15.26
C ASP A 58 12.03 -2.10 16.16
N TYR A 59 10.80 -1.93 15.72
CA TYR A 59 9.61 -2.42 16.44
C TYR A 59 9.57 -3.94 16.53
N THR A 60 9.93 -4.64 15.46
CA THR A 60 9.95 -6.10 15.45
C THR A 60 10.95 -6.64 16.45
N ASP A 61 12.16 -6.06 16.51
CA ASP A 61 13.18 -6.41 17.51
C ASP A 61 12.72 -6.10 18.94
N GLN A 62 12.20 -4.90 19.16
CA GLN A 62 11.69 -4.50 20.46
C GLN A 62 10.61 -5.45 20.98
N TRP A 63 9.65 -5.82 20.16
CA TRP A 63 8.57 -6.72 20.55
C TRP A 63 9.05 -8.16 20.75
N ALA A 64 10.00 -8.62 19.96
CA ALA A 64 10.62 -9.93 20.13
C ALA A 64 11.36 -10.04 21.48
N THR A 65 12.17 -9.02 21.83
CA THR A 65 12.88 -8.95 23.13
C THR A 65 11.91 -8.83 24.32
N GLN A 66 10.75 -8.21 24.13
CA GLN A 66 9.67 -8.17 25.13
C GLN A 66 8.89 -9.48 25.25
N GLY A 67 9.18 -10.48 24.44
CA GLY A 67 8.53 -11.78 24.46
C GLY A 67 7.16 -11.84 23.81
N ARG A 68 6.79 -10.83 22.99
CA ARG A 68 5.53 -10.82 22.24
C ARG A 68 5.43 -12.07 21.37
N LYS A 69 4.25 -12.68 21.33
CA LYS A 69 3.99 -13.87 20.53
C LYS A 69 3.29 -13.50 19.21
N ASN A 70 3.69 -14.18 18.14
CA ASN A 70 2.96 -14.18 16.86
C ASN A 70 1.74 -15.11 16.96
N ILE A 71 0.95 -15.21 15.88
CA ILE A 71 -0.26 -16.06 15.85
C ILE A 71 0.06 -17.56 15.97
N PHE A 72 1.30 -17.97 15.77
CA PHE A 72 1.77 -19.36 15.92
C PHE A 72 2.28 -19.66 17.35
N GLY A 73 2.28 -18.68 18.26
CA GLY A 73 2.71 -18.83 19.64
C GLY A 73 4.22 -18.67 19.87
N ASN A 74 4.97 -18.24 18.86
CA ASN A 74 6.41 -18.03 18.92
C ASN A 74 6.77 -16.53 18.98
N THR A 75 7.94 -16.21 19.54
CA THR A 75 8.56 -14.90 19.33
C THR A 75 9.25 -14.87 17.97
N VAL A 76 9.21 -13.74 17.28
CA VAL A 76 9.93 -13.58 16.01
C VAL A 76 11.44 -13.65 16.25
N LYS A 77 12.14 -14.42 15.43
CA LYS A 77 13.59 -14.40 15.38
C LYS A 77 14.05 -13.34 14.39
N LEU A 78 14.57 -12.24 14.90
CA LEU A 78 15.13 -11.19 14.05
C LEU A 78 16.63 -11.44 13.83
N VAL A 79 17.08 -11.30 12.58
CA VAL A 79 18.48 -11.44 12.19
C VAL A 79 18.86 -10.25 11.31
N GLU A 80 19.82 -9.46 11.78
CA GLU A 80 20.42 -8.38 11.00
C GLU A 80 21.61 -8.91 10.19
N LEU A 81 21.67 -8.56 8.93
CA LEU A 81 22.67 -9.00 7.97
C LEU A 81 23.61 -7.84 7.60
N GLU A 82 24.61 -8.09 6.76
CA GLU A 82 25.61 -7.11 6.36
C GLU A 82 25.20 -6.29 5.11
N SER A 83 24.10 -6.68 4.46
CA SER A 83 23.52 -5.98 3.31
C SER A 83 22.12 -6.49 3.01
N GLU A 84 21.36 -5.73 2.21
CA GLU A 84 20.03 -6.16 1.74
C GLU A 84 20.12 -7.42 0.86
N GLY A 85 21.19 -7.58 0.08
CA GLY A 85 21.46 -8.82 -0.66
C GLY A 85 21.63 -10.03 0.28
N GLY A 86 22.33 -9.84 1.41
CA GLY A 86 22.44 -10.84 2.48
C GLY A 86 21.10 -11.11 3.16
N ALA A 87 20.34 -10.05 3.48
CA ALA A 87 19.01 -10.16 4.07
C ALA A 87 18.04 -10.96 3.17
N SER A 88 18.05 -10.69 1.86
CA SER A 88 17.21 -11.44 0.91
C SER A 88 17.67 -12.89 0.71
N GLY A 89 18.97 -13.16 0.81
CA GLY A 89 19.50 -14.53 0.80
C GLY A 89 19.04 -15.32 2.03
N ALA A 90 19.09 -14.70 3.22
CA ALA A 90 18.57 -15.28 4.45
C ALA A 90 17.03 -15.43 4.42
N PHE A 91 16.31 -14.48 3.85
CA PHE A 91 14.87 -14.53 3.59
C PHE A 91 14.51 -15.76 2.74
N HIS A 92 15.19 -15.95 1.61
CA HIS A 92 15.00 -17.13 0.75
C HIS A 92 15.31 -18.44 1.50
N GLY A 93 16.49 -18.52 2.14
CA GLY A 93 16.90 -19.74 2.85
C GLY A 93 15.98 -20.09 4.01
N SER A 94 15.51 -19.13 4.76
CA SER A 94 14.55 -19.30 5.86
C SER A 94 13.19 -19.82 5.37
N LEU A 95 12.66 -19.25 4.28
CA LEU A 95 11.44 -19.75 3.63
C LEU A 95 11.62 -21.18 3.11
N ALA A 96 12.74 -21.47 2.45
CA ALA A 96 13.04 -22.83 1.97
C ALA A 96 13.14 -23.84 3.12
N ALA A 97 13.60 -23.40 4.30
CA ALA A 97 13.63 -24.21 5.51
C ALA A 97 12.27 -24.31 6.23
N GLY A 98 11.20 -23.70 5.71
CA GLY A 98 9.84 -23.83 6.24
C GLY A 98 9.47 -22.85 7.34
N ALA A 99 10.21 -21.73 7.50
CA ALA A 99 9.85 -20.65 8.37
C ALA A 99 9.18 -19.52 7.58
N LEU A 100 8.00 -19.06 8.01
CA LEU A 100 7.35 -17.88 7.45
C LEU A 100 8.21 -16.66 7.76
N THR A 101 8.67 -16.00 6.70
CA THR A 101 9.71 -14.97 6.80
C THR A 101 9.25 -13.66 6.19
N THR A 102 9.62 -12.57 6.87
CA THR A 102 9.39 -11.19 6.41
C THR A 102 10.71 -10.43 6.38
N THR A 103 10.81 -9.46 5.49
CA THR A 103 11.89 -8.45 5.48
C THR A 103 11.32 -7.07 5.21
N TYR A 104 12.07 -6.03 5.63
CA TYR A 104 11.69 -4.62 5.53
C TYR A 104 12.78 -3.87 4.77
N THR A 105 12.40 -3.12 3.72
CA THR A 105 13.39 -2.44 2.89
C THR A 105 12.81 -1.24 2.14
N ALA A 106 13.65 -0.59 1.33
CA ALA A 106 13.31 0.53 0.45
C ALA A 106 14.39 0.74 -0.60
N SER A 107 14.06 1.43 -1.71
CA SER A 107 15.03 2.03 -2.65
C SER A 107 16.09 1.04 -3.15
N GLN A 108 17.37 1.42 -3.12
CA GLN A 108 18.49 0.57 -3.53
C GLN A 108 18.52 -0.75 -2.78
N GLY A 109 18.09 -0.77 -1.50
CA GLY A 109 18.02 -2.00 -0.73
C GLY A 109 17.08 -3.03 -1.37
N LEU A 110 15.90 -2.58 -1.82
CA LEU A 110 14.98 -3.44 -2.55
C LEU A 110 15.58 -3.93 -3.88
N LEU A 111 16.32 -3.07 -4.60
CA LEU A 111 16.97 -3.47 -5.85
C LEU A 111 18.06 -4.54 -5.63
N LEU A 112 18.79 -4.47 -4.53
CA LEU A 112 19.78 -5.50 -4.16
C LEU A 112 19.13 -6.86 -3.84
N MET A 113 17.84 -6.88 -3.55
CA MET A 113 17.06 -8.10 -3.29
C MET A 113 16.56 -8.79 -4.58
N ILE A 114 16.51 -8.09 -5.72
CA ILE A 114 15.90 -8.57 -6.98
C ILE A 114 16.35 -9.98 -7.38
N PRO A 115 17.64 -10.34 -7.38
CA PRO A 115 18.06 -11.69 -7.77
C PRO A 115 17.40 -12.79 -6.91
N ASN A 116 17.30 -12.56 -5.60
CA ASN A 116 16.66 -13.48 -4.69
C ASN A 116 15.13 -13.44 -4.77
N MET A 117 14.54 -12.28 -5.11
CA MET A 117 13.10 -12.19 -5.37
C MET A 117 12.67 -13.12 -6.51
N TYR A 118 13.43 -13.17 -7.61
CA TYR A 118 13.19 -14.13 -8.69
C TYR A 118 13.23 -15.58 -8.21
N LYS A 119 14.16 -15.90 -7.29
CA LYS A 119 14.28 -17.24 -6.70
C LYS A 119 13.07 -17.59 -5.83
N VAL A 120 12.71 -16.71 -4.91
CA VAL A 120 11.58 -16.90 -4.00
C VAL A 120 10.27 -17.07 -4.78
N ALA A 121 10.02 -16.23 -5.79
CA ALA A 121 8.86 -16.31 -6.65
C ALA A 121 8.86 -17.59 -7.50
N GLY A 122 10.00 -17.93 -8.11
CA GLY A 122 10.15 -19.13 -8.93
C GLY A 122 9.96 -20.45 -8.15
N GLU A 123 10.25 -20.44 -6.86
CA GLU A 123 10.06 -21.57 -5.94
C GLU A 123 8.70 -21.57 -5.24
N LEU A 124 7.83 -20.58 -5.53
CA LEU A 124 6.49 -20.42 -4.94
C LEU A 124 6.53 -20.42 -3.40
N LEU A 125 7.40 -19.62 -2.83
CA LEU A 125 7.59 -19.48 -1.39
C LEU A 125 6.80 -18.27 -0.85
N PRO A 126 5.99 -18.43 0.22
CA PRO A 126 5.02 -17.43 0.69
C PRO A 126 5.66 -16.36 1.59
N GLY A 127 6.72 -15.70 1.14
CA GLY A 127 7.35 -14.62 1.88
C GLY A 127 6.70 -13.27 1.63
N VAL A 128 6.83 -12.34 2.57
CA VAL A 128 6.35 -10.96 2.41
C VAL A 128 7.50 -9.99 2.62
N ILE A 129 7.59 -9.01 1.73
CA ILE A 129 8.49 -7.86 1.86
C ILE A 129 7.64 -6.63 2.06
N ASP A 130 7.76 -5.96 3.21
CA ASP A 130 7.13 -4.66 3.44
C ASP A 130 8.08 -3.54 3.01
N VAL A 131 7.57 -2.63 2.18
CA VAL A 131 8.38 -1.57 1.57
C VAL A 131 7.78 -0.19 1.85
N SER A 132 8.54 0.65 2.54
CA SER A 132 8.29 2.09 2.57
C SER A 132 8.91 2.70 1.31
N ALA A 133 8.13 2.79 0.24
CA ALA A 133 8.61 3.10 -1.11
C ALA A 133 9.39 4.40 -1.18
N ARG A 134 10.58 4.37 -1.79
CA ARG A 134 11.53 5.48 -1.83
C ARG A 134 12.18 5.61 -3.21
N ALA A 135 12.45 6.87 -3.60
CA ALA A 135 13.17 7.22 -4.82
C ALA A 135 14.50 6.45 -4.96
N LEU A 136 14.85 6.13 -6.18
CA LEU A 136 16.16 5.56 -6.51
C LEU A 136 17.19 6.67 -6.72
N ALA A 137 18.41 6.44 -6.26
CA ALA A 137 19.53 7.31 -6.59
C ALA A 137 19.81 7.22 -8.09
N SER A 138 19.73 8.36 -8.76
CA SER A 138 20.00 8.50 -10.20
C SER A 138 20.91 9.71 -10.45
N HIS A 139 20.35 10.86 -10.86
CA HIS A 139 21.11 12.11 -10.96
C HIS A 139 21.51 12.67 -9.59
N ALA A 140 20.77 12.33 -8.55
CA ALA A 140 21.04 12.66 -7.16
C ALA A 140 20.43 11.61 -6.23
N LEU A 141 20.88 11.58 -4.97
CA LEU A 141 20.23 10.82 -3.92
C LEU A 141 19.03 11.59 -3.40
N SER A 142 17.89 10.91 -3.29
CA SER A 142 16.75 11.36 -2.50
C SER A 142 16.32 10.26 -1.54
N ILE A 143 16.16 10.61 -0.26
CA ILE A 143 15.63 9.66 0.74
C ILE A 143 14.10 9.65 0.77
N PHE A 144 13.46 10.54 0.02
CA PHE A 144 12.01 10.74 0.04
C PHE A 144 11.28 9.78 -0.89
N GLY A 145 9.97 9.62 -0.64
CA GLY A 145 9.15 8.59 -1.27
C GLY A 145 8.81 8.88 -2.72
N ASP A 146 8.85 7.84 -3.51
CA ASP A 146 8.14 7.63 -4.78
C ASP A 146 8.13 6.12 -5.09
N HIS A 147 7.63 5.72 -6.26
CA HIS A 147 7.44 4.32 -6.62
C HIS A 147 8.49 3.75 -7.58
N GLN A 148 9.65 4.41 -7.73
CA GLN A 148 10.69 3.94 -8.66
C GLN A 148 11.23 2.56 -8.27
N ASP A 149 11.45 2.33 -6.98
CA ASP A 149 11.91 1.04 -6.43
C ASP A 149 10.88 -0.07 -6.63
N ILE A 150 9.60 0.24 -6.40
CA ILE A 150 8.48 -0.68 -6.59
C ILE A 150 8.38 -1.12 -8.06
N TYR A 151 8.36 -0.17 -8.98
CA TYR A 151 8.27 -0.47 -10.40
C TYR A 151 9.47 -1.23 -10.95
N ALA A 152 10.67 -1.03 -10.40
CA ALA A 152 11.84 -1.83 -10.75
C ALA A 152 11.67 -3.32 -10.44
N CYS A 153 10.82 -3.67 -9.46
CA CYS A 153 10.55 -5.05 -9.04
C CYS A 153 9.34 -5.70 -9.72
N ARG A 154 8.58 -4.98 -10.57
CA ARG A 154 7.30 -5.43 -11.15
C ARG A 154 7.34 -6.73 -11.96
N GLN A 155 8.53 -7.15 -12.40
CA GLN A 155 8.72 -8.37 -13.20
C GLN A 155 9.35 -9.53 -12.41
N THR A 156 9.57 -9.39 -11.12
CA THR A 156 10.22 -10.42 -10.28
C THR A 156 9.35 -11.63 -9.99
N GLY A 157 8.03 -11.48 -10.15
CA GLY A 157 7.05 -12.50 -9.79
C GLY A 157 6.48 -12.33 -8.38
N PHE A 158 6.84 -11.29 -7.64
CA PHE A 158 6.13 -10.93 -6.42
C PHE A 158 4.76 -10.33 -6.77
N ALA A 159 3.71 -10.77 -6.10
CA ALA A 159 2.46 -10.04 -6.08
C ALA A 159 2.68 -8.70 -5.36
N MET A 160 2.04 -7.63 -5.84
CA MET A 160 2.33 -6.28 -5.38
C MET A 160 1.05 -5.61 -4.89
N LEU A 161 0.95 -5.38 -3.60
CA LEU A 161 -0.22 -4.81 -2.92
C LEU A 161 0.12 -3.45 -2.34
N CYS A 162 -0.62 -2.42 -2.75
CA CYS A 162 -0.44 -1.03 -2.34
C CYS A 162 -1.42 -0.64 -1.24
N SER A 163 -0.93 0.02 -0.21
CA SER A 163 -1.75 0.69 0.81
C SER A 163 -1.65 2.20 0.66
N ASN A 164 -2.80 2.89 0.69
CA ASN A 164 -2.88 4.32 0.45
C ASN A 164 -2.80 5.16 1.74
N SER A 165 -3.18 4.60 2.88
CA SER A 165 -3.21 5.25 4.18
C SER A 165 -2.62 4.37 5.29
N VAL A 166 -2.44 4.93 6.49
CA VAL A 166 -1.96 4.16 7.66
C VAL A 166 -2.96 3.06 8.06
N GLN A 167 -4.28 3.34 7.94
CA GLN A 167 -5.30 2.31 8.20
C GLN A 167 -5.20 1.18 7.16
N GLU A 168 -5.04 1.53 5.89
CA GLU A 168 -4.86 0.50 4.85
C GLU A 168 -3.59 -0.32 5.03
N VAL A 169 -2.50 0.28 5.53
CA VAL A 169 -1.28 -0.49 5.88
C VAL A 169 -1.59 -1.56 6.94
N MET A 170 -2.38 -1.20 7.96
CA MET A 170 -2.83 -2.14 9.00
C MET A 170 -3.68 -3.27 8.41
N ASP A 171 -4.56 -2.97 7.48
CA ASP A 171 -5.57 -3.90 6.97
C ASP A 171 -5.06 -4.71 5.77
N LEU A 172 -4.48 -4.06 4.78
CA LEU A 172 -3.98 -4.73 3.58
C LEU A 172 -2.65 -5.47 3.81
N GLY A 173 -1.87 -5.06 4.80
CA GLY A 173 -0.74 -5.86 5.28
C GLY A 173 -1.19 -7.26 5.72
N ALA A 174 -2.33 -7.40 6.41
CA ALA A 174 -2.91 -8.70 6.73
C ALA A 174 -3.30 -9.48 5.47
N VAL A 175 -3.94 -8.83 4.50
CA VAL A 175 -4.30 -9.45 3.21
C VAL A 175 -3.07 -9.99 2.49
N ALA A 176 -1.95 -9.24 2.46
CA ALA A 176 -0.71 -9.67 1.82
C ALA A 176 -0.17 -10.98 2.42
N HIS A 177 -0.10 -11.08 3.74
CA HIS A 177 0.37 -12.29 4.42
C HIS A 177 -0.58 -13.49 4.21
N LEU A 178 -1.90 -13.27 4.38
CA LEU A 178 -2.90 -14.32 4.22
C LEU A 178 -2.91 -14.86 2.79
N ALA A 179 -2.90 -13.98 1.80
CA ALA A 179 -2.88 -14.35 0.38
C ALA A 179 -1.56 -15.03 -0.02
N ALA A 180 -0.41 -14.59 0.52
CA ALA A 180 0.87 -15.24 0.28
C ALA A 180 0.88 -16.70 0.78
N ILE A 181 0.38 -16.93 1.99
CA ILE A 181 0.35 -18.26 2.62
C ILE A 181 -0.51 -19.23 1.79
N GLU A 182 -1.76 -18.88 1.46
CA GLU A 182 -2.67 -19.73 0.72
C GLU A 182 -2.27 -19.84 -0.76
N GLY A 183 -1.94 -18.71 -1.39
CA GLY A 183 -1.65 -18.62 -2.82
C GLY A 183 -0.27 -19.12 -3.22
N ARG A 184 0.65 -19.32 -2.28
CA ARG A 184 2.05 -19.72 -2.54
C ARG A 184 2.83 -18.78 -3.44
N VAL A 185 2.39 -17.52 -3.55
CA VAL A 185 3.06 -16.46 -4.28
C VAL A 185 3.58 -15.44 -3.26
N PRO A 186 4.86 -15.04 -3.31
CA PRO A 186 5.37 -14.04 -2.40
C PRO A 186 4.76 -12.66 -2.69
N PHE A 187 4.63 -11.85 -1.66
CA PHE A 187 4.07 -10.51 -1.74
C PHE A 187 5.10 -9.43 -1.44
N LEU A 188 5.02 -8.35 -2.20
CA LEU A 188 5.59 -7.07 -1.89
C LEU A 188 4.41 -6.17 -1.48
N HIS A 189 4.27 -5.94 -0.17
CA HIS A 189 3.33 -4.99 0.38
C HIS A 189 4.03 -3.64 0.52
N PHE A 190 3.49 -2.60 -0.09
CA PHE A 190 4.14 -1.30 -0.13
C PHE A 190 3.20 -0.14 0.14
N PHE A 191 3.77 0.91 0.65
CA PHE A 191 3.14 2.18 0.93
C PHE A 191 4.16 3.31 0.80
N ASP A 192 3.70 4.53 0.66
CA ASP A 192 4.57 5.67 0.39
C ASP A 192 5.52 5.98 1.54
N GLY A 193 6.82 6.01 1.24
CA GLY A 193 7.84 6.44 2.18
C GLY A 193 7.65 7.90 2.60
N PHE A 194 7.85 8.18 3.87
CA PHE A 194 7.59 9.43 4.59
C PHE A 194 6.12 9.86 4.59
N ARG A 195 5.39 9.81 3.48
CA ARG A 195 3.98 10.23 3.43
C ARG A 195 3.09 9.30 4.23
N THR A 196 3.14 7.99 3.98
CA THR A 196 2.37 7.00 4.76
C THR A 196 3.22 6.41 5.89
N SER A 197 4.49 6.09 5.60
CA SER A 197 5.36 5.40 6.58
C SER A 197 5.60 6.17 7.87
N HIS A 198 5.64 7.51 7.81
CA HIS A 198 5.85 8.41 8.94
C HIS A 198 4.65 9.30 9.25
N GLU A 199 3.57 9.19 8.49
CA GLU A 199 2.31 9.84 8.81
C GLU A 199 1.70 9.18 10.04
N ILE A 200 1.24 10.00 10.99
CA ILE A 200 0.57 9.52 12.20
C ILE A 200 -0.92 9.68 12.03
N GLN A 201 -1.65 8.58 12.15
CA GLN A 201 -3.11 8.55 12.14
C GLN A 201 -3.63 7.78 13.36
N LYS A 202 -4.87 8.09 13.76
CA LYS A 202 -5.62 7.28 14.73
C LYS A 202 -6.34 6.17 13.97
N VAL A 203 -5.90 4.93 14.15
CA VAL A 203 -6.33 3.76 13.38
C VAL A 203 -6.90 2.67 14.28
N GLU A 204 -7.77 1.86 13.71
CA GLU A 204 -8.21 0.60 14.31
C GLU A 204 -7.12 -0.45 14.19
N VAL A 205 -6.85 -1.19 15.26
CA VAL A 205 -5.73 -2.13 15.34
C VAL A 205 -6.26 -3.56 15.41
N TRP A 206 -5.67 -4.47 14.65
CA TRP A 206 -5.99 -5.90 14.70
C TRP A 206 -5.57 -6.53 16.03
N ASP A 207 -6.47 -7.31 16.62
CA ASP A 207 -6.09 -8.30 17.60
C ASP A 207 -5.54 -9.56 16.89
N TYR A 208 -4.58 -10.23 17.52
CA TYR A 208 -3.92 -11.38 16.88
C TYR A 208 -4.82 -12.61 16.77
N GLU A 209 -5.84 -12.69 17.61
CA GLU A 209 -6.88 -13.70 17.53
C GLU A 209 -7.69 -13.59 16.24
N ASP A 210 -8.05 -12.38 15.82
CA ASP A 210 -8.74 -12.13 14.56
C ASP A 210 -7.89 -12.50 13.35
N LEU A 211 -6.59 -12.13 13.39
CA LEU A 211 -5.65 -12.47 12.32
C LEU A 211 -5.44 -13.99 12.21
N LYS A 212 -5.40 -14.67 13.36
CA LYS A 212 -5.29 -16.13 13.42
C LYS A 212 -6.53 -16.83 12.87
N GLU A 213 -7.72 -16.31 13.16
CA GLU A 213 -9.00 -16.86 12.65
C GLU A 213 -9.08 -16.77 11.12
N MET A 214 -8.55 -15.69 10.53
CA MET A 214 -8.52 -15.52 9.08
C MET A 214 -7.43 -16.37 8.38
N CYS A 215 -6.42 -16.83 9.12
CA CYS A 215 -5.28 -17.56 8.56
C CYS A 215 -5.63 -19.00 8.23
N ASP A 216 -5.37 -19.41 7.00
CA ASP A 216 -5.45 -20.82 6.59
C ASP A 216 -4.30 -21.63 7.20
N MET A 217 -4.57 -22.27 8.34
CA MET A 217 -3.58 -23.06 9.06
C MET A 217 -3.21 -24.38 8.34
N ASP A 218 -4.07 -24.89 7.45
CA ASP A 218 -3.76 -26.06 6.62
C ASP A 218 -2.75 -25.66 5.52
N ALA A 219 -2.89 -24.46 4.96
CA ALA A 219 -1.89 -23.91 4.04
C ALA A 219 -0.53 -23.70 4.73
N VAL A 220 -0.52 -23.21 5.98
CA VAL A 220 0.70 -23.13 6.79
C VAL A 220 1.34 -24.49 7.00
N ALA A 221 0.55 -25.50 7.38
CA ALA A 221 1.04 -26.87 7.58
C ALA A 221 1.58 -27.47 6.26
N ALA A 222 0.88 -27.22 5.15
CA ALA A 222 1.31 -27.65 3.82
C ALA A 222 2.62 -26.97 3.38
N PHE A 223 2.80 -25.68 3.68
CA PHE A 223 4.05 -24.96 3.47
C PHE A 223 5.21 -25.61 4.23
N LYS A 224 5.04 -25.82 5.54
CA LYS A 224 6.06 -26.45 6.39
C LYS A 224 6.40 -27.87 5.94
N LYS A 225 5.42 -28.63 5.44
CA LYS A 225 5.63 -29.99 4.89
C LYS A 225 6.49 -30.00 3.63
N ARG A 226 6.47 -28.93 2.83
CA ARG A 226 7.29 -28.78 1.62
C ARG A 226 8.71 -28.26 1.89
N ALA A 227 9.04 -27.93 3.12
CA ALA A 227 10.36 -27.43 3.49
C ALA A 227 11.46 -28.44 3.17
N LEU A 228 12.68 -27.93 2.98
CA LEU A 228 13.88 -28.77 2.87
C LEU A 228 14.00 -29.67 4.09
N ASN A 229 13.99 -30.97 3.87
CA ASN A 229 14.07 -31.98 4.92
C ASN A 229 15.02 -33.12 4.48
N PRO A 230 16.08 -33.42 5.23
CA PRO A 230 17.02 -34.48 4.87
C PRO A 230 16.36 -35.88 4.85
N GLU A 231 15.27 -36.10 5.58
CA GLU A 231 14.52 -37.37 5.55
C GLU A 231 13.66 -37.53 4.26
N HIS A 232 13.31 -36.40 3.62
CA HIS A 232 12.56 -36.34 2.37
C HIS A 232 13.22 -35.34 1.42
N PRO A 233 14.40 -35.68 0.87
CA PRO A 233 15.19 -34.74 0.09
C PRO A 233 14.48 -34.35 -1.20
N VAL A 234 14.48 -33.05 -1.48
CA VAL A 234 14.01 -32.45 -2.74
C VAL A 234 15.07 -31.53 -3.30
N LEU A 235 15.09 -31.37 -4.62
CA LEU A 235 16.00 -30.45 -5.28
C LEU A 235 15.25 -29.17 -5.66
N HIS A 236 15.79 -28.05 -5.22
CA HIS A 236 15.35 -26.72 -5.63
C HIS A 236 16.46 -25.99 -6.38
N GLY A 237 16.09 -25.15 -7.35
CA GLY A 237 17.02 -24.26 -8.04
C GLY A 237 18.11 -24.97 -8.84
N THR A 238 17.81 -26.12 -9.40
CA THR A 238 18.71 -26.86 -10.28
C THR A 238 18.90 -26.17 -11.61
N ALA A 239 20.00 -26.45 -12.32
CA ALA A 239 20.18 -26.05 -13.71
C ALA A 239 19.21 -26.83 -14.61
N GLN A 240 18.52 -26.11 -15.49
CA GLN A 240 17.61 -26.70 -16.49
C GLN A 240 18.05 -26.27 -17.89
N ASN A 241 17.99 -27.19 -18.84
CA ASN A 241 18.32 -26.97 -20.24
C ASN A 241 17.08 -26.51 -21.05
N PRO A 242 17.23 -26.14 -22.33
CA PRO A 242 16.13 -25.67 -23.19
C PRO A 242 14.96 -26.66 -23.33
N ASP A 243 15.17 -27.93 -23.04
CA ASP A 243 14.16 -28.99 -23.12
C ASP A 243 13.05 -28.87 -22.07
N ILE A 244 13.32 -28.27 -20.89
CA ILE A 244 12.33 -28.18 -19.78
C ILE A 244 12.17 -26.79 -19.19
N PHE A 245 13.13 -25.88 -19.33
CA PHE A 245 13.12 -24.59 -18.63
C PHE A 245 11.85 -23.77 -18.93
N PHE A 246 11.45 -23.69 -20.20
CA PHE A 246 10.27 -22.90 -20.59
C PHE A 246 8.98 -23.49 -20.04
N GLN A 247 8.80 -24.80 -20.14
CA GLN A 247 7.61 -25.51 -19.61
C GLN A 247 7.48 -25.30 -18.09
N VAL A 248 8.58 -25.34 -17.35
CA VAL A 248 8.57 -25.11 -15.89
C VAL A 248 8.22 -23.66 -15.57
N ARG A 249 8.70 -22.70 -16.40
CA ARG A 249 8.30 -21.27 -16.26
C ARG A 249 6.80 -21.07 -16.47
N GLU A 250 6.19 -21.75 -17.44
CA GLU A 250 4.74 -21.68 -17.69
C GLU A 250 3.91 -22.40 -16.63
N ALA A 251 4.46 -23.42 -15.97
CA ALA A 251 3.76 -24.16 -14.93
C ALA A 251 3.36 -23.36 -13.70
N CYS A 252 3.90 -22.16 -13.51
CA CYS A 252 3.50 -21.26 -12.42
C CYS A 252 2.22 -20.45 -12.71
N ASN A 253 1.75 -20.37 -13.98
CA ASN A 253 0.63 -19.53 -14.38
C ASN A 253 -0.63 -19.73 -13.50
N PRO A 254 -1.09 -20.95 -13.18
CA PRO A 254 -2.29 -21.14 -12.37
C PRO A 254 -2.24 -20.49 -10.98
N TYR A 255 -1.03 -20.38 -10.39
CA TYR A 255 -0.86 -19.70 -9.11
C TYR A 255 -1.08 -18.19 -9.24
N TYR A 256 -0.51 -17.57 -10.30
CA TYR A 256 -0.67 -16.14 -10.55
C TYR A 256 -2.08 -15.77 -10.99
N ASP A 257 -2.73 -16.61 -11.81
CA ASP A 257 -4.10 -16.41 -12.27
C ASP A 257 -5.10 -16.42 -11.11
N ALA A 258 -4.81 -17.18 -10.04
CA ALA A 258 -5.66 -17.27 -8.85
C ALA A 258 -5.50 -16.09 -7.88
N ILE A 259 -4.38 -15.37 -7.91
CA ILE A 259 -4.06 -14.32 -6.91
C ILE A 259 -5.09 -13.19 -6.85
N PRO A 260 -5.60 -12.62 -7.96
CA PRO A 260 -6.56 -11.53 -7.86
C PRO A 260 -7.84 -11.90 -7.11
N ASP A 261 -8.42 -13.06 -7.41
CA ASP A 261 -9.63 -13.56 -6.73
C ASP A 261 -9.32 -13.95 -5.27
N LEU A 262 -8.11 -14.44 -4.98
CA LEU A 262 -7.68 -14.75 -3.61
C LEU A 262 -7.47 -13.49 -2.77
N VAL A 263 -6.88 -12.45 -3.33
CA VAL A 263 -6.75 -11.15 -2.67
C VAL A 263 -8.14 -10.58 -2.38
N GLU A 264 -9.07 -10.62 -3.34
CA GLU A 264 -10.45 -10.18 -3.12
C GLU A 264 -11.14 -11.01 -2.02
N LYS A 265 -10.92 -12.33 -1.95
CA LYS A 265 -11.41 -13.18 -0.86
C LYS A 265 -10.97 -12.65 0.51
N TYR A 266 -9.67 -12.39 0.68
CA TYR A 266 -9.15 -11.91 1.96
C TYR A 266 -9.55 -10.45 2.25
N MET A 267 -9.63 -9.59 1.24
CA MET A 267 -10.22 -8.26 1.39
C MET A 267 -11.67 -8.34 1.89
N ASN A 268 -12.48 -9.26 1.33
CA ASN A 268 -13.86 -9.48 1.78
C ASN A 268 -13.94 -10.00 3.23
N MET A 269 -12.98 -10.84 3.67
CA MET A 269 -12.91 -11.27 5.08
C MET A 269 -12.58 -10.11 6.01
N VAL A 270 -11.64 -9.26 5.62
CA VAL A 270 -11.32 -8.01 6.33
C VAL A 270 -12.53 -7.09 6.36
N ASN A 271 -13.15 -6.81 5.21
CA ASN A 271 -14.35 -5.98 5.09
C ASN A 271 -15.48 -6.44 6.02
N ALA A 272 -15.71 -7.76 6.07
CA ALA A 272 -16.73 -8.34 6.95
C ALA A 272 -16.44 -8.12 8.43
N LYS A 273 -15.16 -8.08 8.84
CA LYS A 273 -14.77 -7.87 10.23
C LYS A 273 -14.77 -6.41 10.66
N ILE A 274 -14.47 -5.48 9.74
CA ILE A 274 -14.25 -4.06 10.10
C ILE A 274 -15.20 -3.08 9.42
N GLY A 275 -16.06 -3.55 8.51
CA GLY A 275 -17.06 -2.71 7.85
C GLY A 275 -16.50 -1.80 6.76
N THR A 276 -15.40 -2.20 6.14
CA THR A 276 -14.78 -1.54 4.96
C THR A 276 -15.29 -2.14 3.64
N ASP A 277 -14.79 -1.67 2.50
CA ASP A 277 -15.13 -2.18 1.17
C ASP A 277 -13.90 -2.35 0.26
N TYR A 278 -12.77 -2.75 0.85
CA TYR A 278 -11.53 -3.00 0.09
C TYR A 278 -11.74 -3.99 -1.05
N LYS A 279 -11.17 -3.64 -2.21
CA LYS A 279 -11.15 -4.43 -3.44
C LYS A 279 -9.79 -4.29 -4.12
N PRO A 280 -9.42 -5.19 -5.04
CA PRO A 280 -8.21 -5.02 -5.85
C PRO A 280 -8.14 -3.66 -6.56
N PHE A 281 -9.30 -3.12 -6.96
CA PHE A 281 -9.50 -1.76 -7.46
C PHE A 281 -10.76 -1.18 -6.82
N ASN A 282 -10.65 -0.02 -6.18
CA ASN A 282 -11.79 0.69 -5.61
C ASN A 282 -12.16 1.92 -6.43
N TYR A 283 -13.42 2.06 -6.75
CA TYR A 283 -13.96 3.26 -7.41
C TYR A 283 -14.54 4.24 -6.38
N VAL A 284 -14.25 5.53 -6.58
CA VAL A 284 -14.82 6.65 -5.81
C VAL A 284 -15.28 7.72 -6.79
N GLY A 285 -16.46 8.31 -6.59
CA GLY A 285 -16.94 9.42 -7.39
C GLY A 285 -18.36 9.26 -7.90
N ALA A 286 -18.73 10.08 -8.91
CA ALA A 286 -20.05 10.03 -9.54
C ALA A 286 -20.26 8.69 -10.27
N PRO A 287 -21.43 8.04 -10.14
CA PRO A 287 -21.69 6.78 -10.85
C PRO A 287 -21.73 6.95 -12.38
N ASP A 288 -21.92 8.18 -12.85
CA ASP A 288 -21.91 8.58 -14.26
C ASP A 288 -20.72 9.50 -14.58
N ALA A 289 -19.58 9.29 -13.92
CA ALA A 289 -18.37 10.07 -14.16
C ALA A 289 -17.92 10.00 -15.64
N GLU A 290 -17.58 11.15 -16.19
CA GLU A 290 -17.05 11.28 -17.53
C GLU A 290 -15.52 11.39 -17.55
N LYS A 291 -14.92 11.82 -16.43
CA LYS A 291 -13.48 11.93 -16.24
C LYS A 291 -13.07 11.12 -15.01
N VAL A 292 -12.09 10.25 -15.18
CA VAL A 292 -11.62 9.33 -14.13
C VAL A 292 -10.11 9.43 -13.98
N ILE A 293 -9.62 9.56 -12.74
CA ILE A 293 -8.20 9.42 -12.41
C ILE A 293 -7.95 7.98 -12.00
N ILE A 294 -6.84 7.38 -12.45
CA ILE A 294 -6.34 6.09 -11.93
C ILE A 294 -5.00 6.34 -11.27
N ALA A 295 -4.89 5.96 -9.99
CA ALA A 295 -3.70 6.19 -9.18
C ALA A 295 -3.55 5.12 -8.09
N MET A 296 -2.38 5.08 -7.45
CA MET A 296 -2.11 4.29 -6.25
C MET A 296 -1.22 5.05 -5.26
N GLY A 297 -1.25 4.65 -4.00
CA GLY A 297 -0.49 5.27 -2.91
C GLY A 297 -1.20 6.46 -2.28
N SER A 298 -0.48 7.21 -1.47
CA SER A 298 -1.03 8.26 -0.60
C SER A 298 -1.74 9.40 -1.31
N VAL A 299 -1.52 9.60 -2.60
CA VAL A 299 -2.25 10.60 -3.39
C VAL A 299 -3.76 10.31 -3.46
N CYS A 300 -4.15 9.05 -3.28
CA CYS A 300 -5.56 8.64 -3.31
C CYS A 300 -6.39 9.36 -2.26
N GLU A 301 -5.86 9.61 -1.05
CA GLU A 301 -6.55 10.39 -0.02
C GLU A 301 -6.79 11.85 -0.47
N THR A 302 -5.81 12.47 -1.13
CA THR A 302 -5.97 13.82 -1.69
C THR A 302 -6.99 13.85 -2.84
N ILE A 303 -7.03 12.78 -3.65
CA ILE A 303 -8.00 12.64 -4.74
C ILE A 303 -9.41 12.48 -4.17
N ASP A 304 -9.61 11.64 -3.16
CA ASP A 304 -10.91 11.41 -2.53
C ASP A 304 -11.52 12.73 -2.01
N GLU A 305 -10.75 13.47 -1.19
CA GLU A 305 -11.15 14.79 -0.68
C GLU A 305 -11.47 15.80 -1.79
N THR A 306 -10.71 15.75 -2.89
CA THR A 306 -10.94 16.65 -4.02
C THR A 306 -12.19 16.26 -4.80
N ILE A 307 -12.44 14.97 -4.98
CA ILE A 307 -13.66 14.46 -5.62
C ILE A 307 -14.89 14.84 -4.83
N ASP A 308 -14.90 14.68 -3.51
CA ASP A 308 -16.02 15.07 -2.65
C ASP A 308 -16.36 16.56 -2.81
N TYR A 309 -15.34 17.41 -2.87
CA TYR A 309 -15.51 18.84 -3.13
C TYR A 309 -16.11 19.11 -4.52
N MET A 310 -15.68 18.39 -5.56
CA MET A 310 -16.17 18.55 -6.94
C MET A 310 -17.59 18.00 -7.10
N LEU A 311 -17.91 16.86 -6.47
CA LEU A 311 -19.25 16.28 -6.45
C LEU A 311 -20.26 17.22 -5.79
N ALA A 312 -19.87 17.90 -4.72
CA ALA A 312 -20.72 18.92 -4.08
C ALA A 312 -21.05 20.10 -5.01
N LYS A 313 -20.24 20.31 -6.06
CA LYS A 313 -20.49 21.30 -7.15
C LYS A 313 -21.26 20.71 -8.35
N GLY A 314 -21.59 19.41 -8.31
CA GLY A 314 -22.32 18.73 -9.39
C GLY A 314 -21.45 18.27 -10.56
N GLU A 315 -20.12 18.18 -10.38
CA GLU A 315 -19.20 17.69 -11.40
C GLU A 315 -19.21 16.15 -11.51
N LYS A 316 -19.06 15.64 -12.75
CA LYS A 316 -19.08 14.20 -13.05
C LYS A 316 -17.67 13.62 -13.12
N VAL A 317 -17.04 13.53 -11.97
CA VAL A 317 -15.65 13.05 -11.81
C VAL A 317 -15.58 11.83 -10.92
N GLY A 318 -14.53 11.04 -11.08
CA GLY A 318 -14.27 9.89 -10.24
C GLY A 318 -12.81 9.46 -10.28
N ALA A 319 -12.47 8.51 -9.43
CA ALA A 319 -11.16 7.88 -9.43
C ALA A 319 -11.24 6.38 -9.21
N ILE A 320 -10.24 5.66 -9.70
CA ILE A 320 -9.99 4.26 -9.38
C ILE A 320 -8.67 4.18 -8.62
N LYS A 321 -8.75 3.68 -7.39
CA LYS A 321 -7.61 3.42 -6.52
C LYS A 321 -7.11 2.00 -6.77
N VAL A 322 -5.82 1.86 -7.07
CA VAL A 322 -5.19 0.56 -7.34
C VAL A 322 -4.59 0.03 -6.05
N HIS A 323 -5.12 -1.07 -5.54
CA HIS A 323 -4.52 -1.81 -4.42
C HIS A 323 -3.67 -2.98 -4.92
N LEU A 324 -4.21 -3.85 -5.77
CA LEU A 324 -3.44 -4.94 -6.36
C LEU A 324 -2.84 -4.51 -7.71
N TYR A 325 -1.54 -4.16 -7.67
CA TYR A 325 -0.82 -3.77 -8.89
C TYR A 325 -0.29 -5.00 -9.68
N ARG A 326 0.13 -6.07 -9.00
CA ARG A 326 0.55 -7.34 -9.60
C ARG A 326 -0.02 -8.55 -8.84
N PRO A 327 -0.55 -9.55 -9.53
CA PRO A 327 -0.89 -9.58 -10.97
C PRO A 327 -1.90 -8.49 -11.34
N PHE A 328 -1.70 -7.81 -12.48
CA PHE A 328 -2.64 -6.78 -12.93
C PHE A 328 -3.90 -7.44 -13.52
N SER A 329 -5.04 -7.22 -12.90
CA SER A 329 -6.28 -7.88 -13.30
C SER A 329 -7.20 -6.95 -14.08
N ALA A 330 -7.23 -7.11 -15.41
CA ALA A 330 -8.17 -6.38 -16.27
C ALA A 330 -9.63 -6.65 -15.86
N LYS A 331 -9.98 -7.88 -15.47
CA LYS A 331 -11.33 -8.26 -14.98
C LYS A 331 -11.78 -7.33 -13.84
N HIS A 332 -10.95 -7.16 -12.81
CA HIS A 332 -11.31 -6.35 -11.64
C HIS A 332 -11.28 -4.85 -11.92
N LEU A 333 -10.36 -4.38 -12.77
CA LEU A 333 -10.32 -2.97 -13.19
C LEU A 333 -11.61 -2.60 -13.98
N LEU A 334 -11.97 -3.41 -14.96
CA LEU A 334 -13.15 -3.15 -15.82
C LEU A 334 -14.46 -3.24 -15.03
N ALA A 335 -14.52 -4.10 -14.01
CA ALA A 335 -15.71 -4.25 -13.18
C ALA A 335 -16.09 -2.99 -12.39
N VAL A 336 -15.12 -2.11 -12.11
CA VAL A 336 -15.35 -0.86 -11.37
C VAL A 336 -15.37 0.38 -12.26
N MET A 337 -15.09 0.24 -13.57
CA MET A 337 -15.02 1.35 -14.51
C MET A 337 -16.42 1.92 -14.81
N PRO A 338 -16.67 3.23 -14.64
CA PRO A 338 -17.93 3.84 -15.06
C PRO A 338 -18.13 3.73 -16.58
N LYS A 339 -19.30 3.29 -17.01
CA LYS A 339 -19.61 3.16 -18.47
C LYS A 339 -19.66 4.49 -19.22
N SER A 340 -19.84 5.57 -18.49
CA SER A 340 -19.92 6.96 -19.00
C SER A 340 -18.57 7.61 -19.24
N VAL A 341 -17.46 6.95 -18.86
CA VAL A 341 -16.12 7.53 -18.91
C VAL A 341 -15.72 7.90 -20.35
N LYS A 342 -15.21 9.10 -20.51
CA LYS A 342 -14.71 9.64 -21.79
C LYS A 342 -13.20 9.87 -21.78
N THR A 343 -12.67 10.23 -20.59
CA THR A 343 -11.25 10.50 -20.41
C THR A 343 -10.75 9.84 -19.12
N ILE A 344 -9.66 9.12 -19.22
CA ILE A 344 -8.93 8.54 -18.09
C ILE A 344 -7.58 9.22 -18.00
N SER A 345 -7.25 9.77 -16.84
CA SER A 345 -5.92 10.27 -16.51
C SER A 345 -5.22 9.29 -15.56
N VAL A 346 -4.24 8.56 -16.08
CA VAL A 346 -3.42 7.67 -15.26
C VAL A 346 -2.22 8.44 -14.74
N ILE A 347 -2.07 8.50 -13.43
CA ILE A 347 -0.95 9.23 -12.82
C ILE A 347 -0.02 8.26 -12.08
N ASP A 348 1.23 8.28 -12.48
CA ASP A 348 2.30 7.45 -11.93
C ASP A 348 3.22 8.28 -11.04
N ARG A 349 3.60 7.72 -9.87
CA ARG A 349 4.58 8.33 -8.97
C ARG A 349 5.99 7.85 -9.30
N THR A 350 6.32 7.88 -10.57
CA THR A 350 7.62 7.44 -11.11
C THR A 350 7.93 8.17 -12.40
N LYS A 351 9.18 8.06 -12.82
CA LYS A 351 9.64 8.41 -14.16
C LYS A 351 10.52 7.29 -14.69
N GLU A 352 10.11 6.68 -15.78
CA GLU A 352 10.91 5.68 -16.52
C GLU A 352 11.51 6.36 -17.76
N PRO A 353 12.79 6.79 -17.71
CA PRO A 353 13.43 7.48 -18.84
C PRO A 353 13.50 6.59 -20.08
N GLY A 354 13.02 7.14 -21.22
CA GLY A 354 13.03 6.41 -22.51
C GLY A 354 11.81 5.53 -22.76
N SER A 355 10.90 5.38 -21.79
CA SER A 355 9.63 4.70 -22.00
C SER A 355 8.62 5.62 -22.72
N ILE A 356 7.68 5.01 -23.47
CA ILE A 356 6.56 5.72 -24.11
C ILE A 356 5.46 6.10 -23.12
N GLY A 357 5.53 5.62 -21.89
CA GLY A 357 4.63 5.91 -20.78
C GLY A 357 5.11 5.20 -19.52
N GLU A 358 4.65 5.66 -18.37
CA GLU A 358 4.96 5.04 -17.08
C GLU A 358 4.22 3.71 -16.91
N PRO A 359 4.66 2.83 -15.99
CA PRO A 359 4.20 1.44 -15.95
C PRO A 359 2.69 1.27 -15.70
N LEU A 360 2.08 2.02 -14.78
CA LEU A 360 0.64 1.90 -14.52
C LEU A 360 -0.18 2.33 -15.74
N TYR A 361 0.22 3.42 -16.39
CA TYR A 361 -0.42 3.87 -17.62
C TYR A 361 -0.39 2.79 -18.71
N LEU A 362 0.78 2.15 -18.92
CA LEU A 362 0.92 1.09 -19.92
C LEU A 362 0.04 -0.12 -19.61
N ASP A 363 -0.04 -0.52 -18.34
CA ASP A 363 -0.91 -1.62 -17.90
C ASP A 363 -2.40 -1.29 -18.11
N VAL A 364 -2.83 -0.07 -17.80
CA VAL A 364 -4.21 0.38 -18.02
C VAL A 364 -4.53 0.37 -19.51
N VAL A 365 -3.69 0.95 -20.36
CA VAL A 365 -3.90 0.96 -21.83
C VAL A 365 -4.00 -0.47 -22.35
N ALA A 366 -3.14 -1.38 -21.90
CA ALA A 366 -3.18 -2.79 -22.30
C ALA A 366 -4.50 -3.47 -21.85
N ALA A 367 -4.96 -3.18 -20.63
CA ALA A 367 -6.18 -3.77 -20.06
C ALA A 367 -7.46 -3.29 -20.78
N LEU A 368 -7.46 -2.08 -21.35
CA LEU A 368 -8.61 -1.54 -22.08
C LEU A 368 -8.70 -2.05 -23.53
N LYS A 369 -7.60 -2.56 -24.07
CA LYS A 369 -7.53 -3.03 -25.46
C LYS A 369 -8.48 -4.20 -25.72
N GLY A 370 -9.31 -4.09 -26.79
CA GLY A 370 -10.30 -5.10 -27.15
C GLY A 370 -11.56 -5.12 -26.27
N THR A 371 -11.75 -4.12 -25.41
CA THR A 371 -12.92 -3.96 -24.53
C THR A 371 -13.85 -2.84 -25.00
N GLU A 372 -14.99 -2.69 -24.33
CA GLU A 372 -15.91 -1.56 -24.57
C GLU A 372 -15.26 -0.18 -24.30
N PHE A 373 -14.15 -0.13 -23.58
CA PHE A 373 -13.42 1.09 -23.23
C PHE A 373 -12.22 1.37 -24.16
N GLU A 374 -11.98 0.59 -25.21
CA GLU A 374 -10.83 0.76 -26.10
C GLU A 374 -10.75 2.15 -26.75
N SER A 375 -11.89 2.79 -27.00
CA SER A 375 -11.95 4.13 -27.61
C SER A 375 -11.86 5.28 -26.60
N VAL A 376 -11.82 5.00 -25.30
CA VAL A 376 -11.70 6.03 -24.27
C VAL A 376 -10.33 6.68 -24.37
N LYS A 377 -10.30 8.01 -24.27
CA LYS A 377 -9.04 8.76 -24.24
C LYS A 377 -8.29 8.47 -22.94
N VAL A 378 -7.04 8.01 -23.03
CA VAL A 378 -6.18 7.76 -21.87
C VAL A 378 -4.97 8.69 -21.91
N LEU A 379 -4.80 9.50 -20.86
CA LEU A 379 -3.71 10.45 -20.68
C LEU A 379 -2.78 9.94 -19.58
N ASN A 380 -1.47 10.04 -19.81
CA ASN A 380 -0.47 9.72 -18.79
C ASN A 380 0.06 10.96 -18.09
N GLY A 381 0.26 10.89 -16.79
CA GLY A 381 0.80 11.98 -15.99
C GLY A 381 1.79 11.48 -14.93
N ARG A 382 2.63 12.39 -14.47
CA ARG A 382 3.61 12.14 -13.40
C ARG A 382 3.41 13.11 -12.26
N TYR A 383 3.57 12.62 -11.04
CA TYR A 383 3.43 13.41 -9.83
C TYR A 383 4.38 12.94 -8.73
N GLY A 384 4.61 13.75 -7.73
CA GLY A 384 5.05 13.34 -6.39
C GLY A 384 6.44 12.71 -6.24
N LEU A 385 7.32 12.75 -7.28
CA LEU A 385 8.67 12.20 -7.17
C LEU A 385 9.43 12.85 -6.01
N GLY A 386 10.17 12.02 -5.26
CA GLY A 386 10.92 12.50 -4.10
C GLY A 386 10.04 13.21 -3.07
N SER A 387 8.82 12.74 -2.84
CA SER A 387 7.80 13.32 -1.96
C SER A 387 7.40 14.76 -2.30
N LYS A 388 7.54 15.18 -3.57
CA LYS A 388 6.99 16.46 -3.98
C LYS A 388 5.49 16.51 -3.68
N ASN A 389 5.04 17.59 -3.05
CA ASN A 389 3.67 17.71 -2.59
C ASN A 389 2.69 17.78 -3.77
N THR A 390 1.59 17.02 -3.67
CA THR A 390 0.46 17.02 -4.60
C THR A 390 -0.78 17.49 -3.85
N THR A 391 -1.37 18.55 -4.31
CA THR A 391 -2.47 19.27 -3.62
C THR A 391 -3.79 19.13 -4.38
N PRO A 392 -4.94 19.47 -3.77
CA PRO A 392 -6.20 19.55 -4.50
C PRO A 392 -6.14 20.42 -5.76
N ALA A 393 -5.34 21.50 -5.76
CA ALA A 393 -5.13 22.32 -6.95
C ALA A 393 -4.49 21.57 -8.12
N ASP A 394 -3.60 20.63 -7.82
CA ASP A 394 -2.99 19.75 -8.83
C ASP A 394 -4.03 18.74 -9.38
N ILE A 395 -4.90 18.22 -8.51
CA ILE A 395 -5.99 17.30 -8.92
C ILE A 395 -7.03 18.03 -9.79
N PHE A 396 -7.40 19.26 -9.44
CA PHE A 396 -8.25 20.08 -10.33
C PHE A 396 -7.62 20.27 -11.70
N ALA A 397 -6.32 20.53 -11.77
CA ALA A 397 -5.61 20.69 -13.04
C ALA A 397 -5.64 19.40 -13.88
N ILE A 398 -5.56 18.22 -13.25
CA ILE A 398 -5.67 16.93 -13.94
C ILE A 398 -7.07 16.75 -14.51
N PHE A 399 -8.13 17.02 -13.75
CA PHE A 399 -9.51 16.93 -14.27
C PHE A 399 -9.81 17.96 -15.36
N ALA A 400 -9.17 19.11 -15.33
CA ALA A 400 -9.30 20.15 -16.36
C ALA A 400 -8.48 19.87 -17.63
N ASN A 401 -7.54 18.91 -17.58
CA ASN A 401 -6.71 18.56 -18.72
C ASN A 401 -7.52 17.79 -19.78
N GLU A 402 -7.59 18.33 -21.01
CA GLU A 402 -8.34 17.71 -22.10
C GLU A 402 -7.46 16.83 -23.00
N ASP A 403 -6.21 17.26 -23.27
CA ASP A 403 -5.41 16.69 -24.37
C ASP A 403 -3.93 16.46 -24.06
N LYS A 404 -3.39 17.08 -23.03
CA LYS A 404 -1.95 17.01 -22.76
C LYS A 404 -1.58 15.66 -22.17
N ALA A 405 -0.95 14.80 -22.97
CA ALA A 405 -0.32 13.56 -22.53
C ALA A 405 1.12 13.83 -22.03
N GLY A 406 1.63 12.96 -21.20
CA GLY A 406 2.97 13.09 -20.60
C GLY A 406 3.09 14.27 -19.64
N PHE A 407 1.98 14.71 -19.06
CA PHE A 407 1.96 15.87 -18.18
C PHE A 407 2.64 15.62 -16.82
N THR A 408 2.97 16.74 -16.16
CA THR A 408 3.44 16.74 -14.76
C THR A 408 2.58 17.68 -13.93
N VAL A 409 2.44 17.35 -12.62
CA VAL A 409 1.81 18.23 -11.63
C VAL A 409 2.70 18.36 -10.40
N GLY A 410 2.48 19.41 -9.61
CA GLY A 410 3.25 19.71 -8.39
C GLY A 410 4.58 20.43 -8.64
N ILE A 411 5.03 20.52 -9.88
CA ILE A 411 6.25 21.25 -10.29
C ILE A 411 5.96 22.19 -11.46
N VAL A 412 6.91 23.05 -11.74
CA VAL A 412 6.98 23.80 -13.02
C VAL A 412 8.18 23.24 -13.80
N ASP A 413 7.90 22.56 -14.89
CA ASP A 413 8.91 22.09 -15.84
C ASP A 413 9.14 23.14 -16.90
N ASP A 414 10.23 23.85 -16.80
CA ASP A 414 10.66 24.92 -17.71
C ASP A 414 11.59 24.45 -18.84
N VAL A 415 11.91 23.15 -18.86
CA VAL A 415 12.77 22.51 -19.88
C VAL A 415 11.92 21.94 -21.02
N THR A 416 10.96 21.06 -20.67
CA THR A 416 10.13 20.36 -21.65
C THR A 416 8.65 20.80 -21.62
N ASN A 417 8.32 21.70 -20.70
CA ASN A 417 7.00 22.34 -20.55
C ASN A 417 5.84 21.34 -20.38
N THR A 418 6.08 20.26 -19.61
CA THR A 418 5.06 19.21 -19.37
C THR A 418 4.05 19.58 -18.30
N SER A 419 4.32 20.58 -17.46
CA SER A 419 3.47 20.92 -16.32
C SER A 419 2.09 21.42 -16.73
N LEU A 420 1.08 20.97 -15.96
CA LEU A 420 -0.25 21.55 -16.03
C LEU A 420 -0.30 22.83 -15.19
N PRO A 421 -1.01 23.86 -15.63
CA PRO A 421 -1.20 25.06 -14.84
C PRO A 421 -2.13 24.80 -13.66
N ARG A 422 -1.80 25.31 -12.48
CA ARG A 422 -2.73 25.32 -11.34
C ARG A 422 -3.86 26.32 -11.62
N ILE A 423 -5.10 25.85 -11.51
CA ILE A 423 -6.28 26.63 -11.92
C ILE A 423 -6.99 27.21 -10.70
N GLU A 424 -7.11 26.46 -9.63
CA GLU A 424 -7.88 26.80 -8.44
C GLU A 424 -7.15 26.34 -7.17
N THR A 425 -7.38 27.06 -6.08
CA THR A 425 -7.03 26.60 -4.73
C THR A 425 -8.30 26.50 -3.90
N ALA A 426 -8.53 25.34 -3.27
CA ALA A 426 -9.69 25.12 -2.42
C ALA A 426 -9.26 24.54 -1.08
N ASN A 427 -10.02 24.86 -0.05
CA ASN A 427 -9.94 24.14 1.22
C ASN A 427 -10.92 22.98 1.18
N THR A 428 -10.39 21.77 1.10
CA THR A 428 -11.18 20.53 1.07
C THR A 428 -11.32 19.89 2.46
N ALA A 429 -10.70 20.45 3.50
CA ALA A 429 -10.78 19.91 4.84
C ALA A 429 -12.24 19.92 5.37
N PRO A 430 -12.69 18.84 6.01
CA PRO A 430 -14.04 18.75 6.60
C PRO A 430 -14.31 19.89 7.60
N ALA A 431 -15.59 20.31 7.68
CA ALA A 431 -16.00 21.36 8.61
C ALA A 431 -15.72 20.92 10.05
N GLY A 432 -15.11 21.84 10.84
CA GLY A 432 -14.76 21.56 12.24
C GLY A 432 -13.38 20.90 12.43
N THR A 433 -12.60 20.75 11.37
CA THR A 433 -11.21 20.31 11.46
C THR A 433 -10.36 21.46 12.02
N THR A 434 -9.58 21.19 13.06
CA THR A 434 -8.53 22.06 13.55
C THR A 434 -7.22 21.70 12.86
N SER A 435 -6.61 22.68 12.19
CA SER A 435 -5.32 22.52 11.51
C SER A 435 -4.25 23.37 12.17
N CYS A 436 -3.13 22.75 12.53
CA CYS A 436 -1.98 23.41 13.13
C CYS A 436 -0.75 23.19 12.23
N LYS A 437 0.07 24.21 12.11
CA LYS A 437 1.34 24.14 11.37
C LYS A 437 2.48 24.64 12.26
N PHE A 438 3.55 23.86 12.31
CA PHE A 438 4.74 24.16 13.12
C PHE A 438 5.97 24.14 12.25
N TRP A 439 6.94 24.98 12.59
CA TRP A 439 8.24 25.06 11.93
C TRP A 439 9.33 24.77 12.95
N GLY A 440 10.12 23.73 12.70
CA GLY A 440 11.30 23.37 13.47
C GLY A 440 12.57 23.75 12.73
N LEU A 441 13.59 24.21 13.45
CA LEU A 441 14.90 24.56 12.90
C LEU A 441 15.93 23.51 13.32
N GLY A 442 16.46 22.77 12.35
CA GLY A 442 17.44 21.71 12.62
C GLY A 442 16.89 20.65 13.57
N ALA A 443 17.65 20.29 14.60
CA ALA A 443 17.30 19.28 15.60
C ALA A 443 16.78 19.93 16.91
N ASP A 444 15.89 20.92 16.82
CA ASP A 444 15.36 21.67 17.97
C ASP A 444 14.34 20.93 18.84
N GLY A 445 13.95 19.68 18.46
CA GLY A 445 12.96 18.88 19.18
C GLY A 445 11.51 19.11 18.79
N THR A 446 11.21 20.06 17.91
CA THR A 446 9.83 20.41 17.47
C THR A 446 9.11 19.21 16.87
N VAL A 447 9.77 18.39 16.04
CA VAL A 447 9.16 17.17 15.45
C VAL A 447 8.73 16.18 16.53
N GLY A 448 9.59 15.91 17.52
CA GLY A 448 9.27 15.02 18.65
C GLY A 448 8.11 15.54 19.49
N ALA A 449 8.09 16.86 19.77
CA ALA A 449 6.99 17.49 20.48
C ALA A 449 5.65 17.36 19.73
N ASN A 450 5.67 17.56 18.42
CA ASN A 450 4.46 17.44 17.59
C ASN A 450 3.98 15.98 17.49
N LYS A 451 4.89 15.01 17.35
CA LYS A 451 4.54 13.57 17.40
C LYS A 451 3.87 13.20 18.71
N ASN A 452 4.39 13.69 19.84
CA ASN A 452 3.78 13.47 21.14
C ASN A 452 2.41 14.16 21.26
N SER A 453 2.30 15.41 20.80
CA SER A 453 1.04 16.16 20.85
C SER A 453 -0.09 15.45 20.10
N ILE A 454 0.16 14.98 18.87
CA ILE A 454 -0.86 14.30 18.07
C ILE A 454 -1.24 12.94 18.67
N LYS A 455 -0.28 12.20 19.26
CA LYS A 455 -0.56 10.95 19.97
C LYS A 455 -1.42 11.19 21.21
N ILE A 456 -1.14 12.24 21.97
CA ILE A 456 -1.98 12.60 23.13
C ILE A 456 -3.41 12.93 22.69
N ILE A 457 -3.58 13.72 21.63
CA ILE A 457 -4.90 14.05 21.09
C ILE A 457 -5.61 12.79 20.62
N GLY A 458 -4.96 11.95 19.82
CA GLY A 458 -5.58 10.74 19.28
C GLY A 458 -5.91 9.69 20.35
N ASP A 459 -4.97 9.40 21.27
CA ASP A 459 -5.15 8.31 22.24
C ASP A 459 -6.04 8.70 23.44
N HIS A 460 -6.07 9.99 23.82
CA HIS A 460 -6.78 10.44 25.02
C HIS A 460 -8.02 11.28 24.75
N THR A 461 -8.43 11.45 23.48
CA THR A 461 -9.66 12.13 23.11
C THR A 461 -10.45 11.31 22.08
N PRO A 462 -11.77 11.55 21.92
CA PRO A 462 -12.55 10.89 20.88
C PRO A 462 -12.28 11.42 19.48
N MET A 463 -11.37 12.39 19.32
CA MET A 463 -11.07 13.00 18.02
C MET A 463 -10.24 12.04 17.15
N TYR A 464 -10.49 12.07 15.85
CA TYR A 464 -9.57 11.58 14.84
C TYR A 464 -8.39 12.53 14.74
N ALA A 465 -7.22 12.01 14.43
CA ALA A 465 -5.98 12.75 14.46
C ALA A 465 -5.08 12.31 13.31
N GLN A 466 -4.48 13.28 12.63
CA GLN A 466 -3.53 13.08 11.54
C GLN A 466 -2.36 14.04 11.70
N ALA A 467 -1.14 13.53 11.53
CA ALA A 467 0.04 14.38 11.45
C ALA A 467 0.99 13.90 10.37
N TYR A 468 1.50 14.81 9.56
CA TYR A 468 2.54 14.53 8.59
C TYR A 468 3.63 15.60 8.65
N PHE A 469 4.82 15.24 8.16
CA PHE A 469 6.03 16.03 8.35
C PHE A 469 6.75 16.20 7.00
N ASP A 470 7.03 17.46 6.65
CA ASP A 470 7.90 17.79 5.54
C ASP A 470 9.31 17.97 6.09
N TYR A 471 10.10 16.91 6.00
CA TYR A 471 11.48 16.90 6.48
C TYR A 471 12.43 17.61 5.51
N ASP A 472 13.43 18.31 6.04
CA ASP A 472 14.61 18.69 5.30
C ASP A 472 15.71 17.66 5.57
N SER A 473 16.38 17.18 4.53
CA SER A 473 17.50 16.25 4.66
C SER A 473 18.78 16.89 5.21
N LYS A 474 18.82 18.22 5.33
CA LYS A 474 19.95 18.94 5.90
C LYS A 474 19.91 18.91 7.41
N MET A 475 21.00 18.49 8.02
CA MET A 475 21.09 18.45 9.50
C MET A 475 21.25 19.85 10.12
N SER A 476 21.95 20.76 9.44
CA SER A 476 22.22 22.10 9.94
C SER A 476 21.56 23.14 9.06
N GLY A 477 20.78 24.03 9.65
CA GLY A 477 20.01 25.06 8.94
C GLY A 477 18.80 24.54 8.17
N GLY A 478 18.45 23.25 8.31
CA GLY A 478 17.25 22.67 7.73
C GLY A 478 15.98 23.12 8.46
N VAL A 479 14.87 23.20 7.72
CA VAL A 479 13.55 23.54 8.28
C VAL A 479 12.62 22.35 8.09
N THR A 480 12.08 21.81 9.19
CA THR A 480 11.02 20.82 9.13
C THR A 480 9.67 21.47 9.39
N THR A 481 8.72 21.24 8.52
CA THR A 481 7.34 21.66 8.72
C THR A 481 6.48 20.50 9.16
N SER A 482 5.80 20.65 10.31
CA SER A 482 4.86 19.67 10.81
C SER A 482 3.43 20.16 10.63
N HIS A 483 2.56 19.30 10.11
CA HIS A 483 1.14 19.56 9.94
C HIS A 483 0.35 18.60 10.84
N LEU A 484 -0.41 19.16 11.78
CA LEU A 484 -1.30 18.41 12.66
C LEU A 484 -2.73 18.80 12.36
N ARG A 485 -3.58 17.79 12.17
CA ARG A 485 -5.03 17.95 11.99
C ARG A 485 -5.77 17.06 12.96
N PHE A 486 -6.87 17.56 13.51
CA PHE A 486 -7.76 16.74 14.33
C PHE A 486 -9.17 17.26 14.26
N GLY A 487 -10.13 16.35 14.41
CA GLY A 487 -11.54 16.65 14.26
C GLY A 487 -12.43 15.52 14.73
N LYS A 488 -13.76 15.66 14.56
CA LYS A 488 -14.76 14.64 14.97
C LYS A 488 -15.01 13.59 13.90
N THR A 489 -14.58 13.84 12.67
CA THR A 489 -14.68 12.93 11.52
C THR A 489 -13.30 12.39 11.17
N PRO A 490 -13.21 11.16 10.61
CA PRO A 490 -11.95 10.59 10.14
C PRO A 490 -11.33 11.45 9.05
#